data_446f4d8ffe65c8f87ecde9abf79604ca
#
_entry.id   446f4d8ffe65c8f87ecde9abf79604ca
#
_cell.length_a   1.000
_cell.length_b   1.000
_cell.length_c   1.000
_cell.angle_alpha   90.00
_cell.angle_beta   90.00
_cell.angle_gamma   90.00
#
_symmetry.space_group_name_H-M   'P 1'
#
loop_
_entity.id
_entity.type
_entity.pdbx_description
1 polymer ?
#
loop_
_entity_poly.entity_id
_entity_poly.type
_entity_poly.pdbx_seq_one_letter_code
_entity_poly.pdbx_strand_id
1 'polypeptide(L)'
;MDYGAVVGGYHSDMTRDGSVGEVDEERKNVYDIVLRAQRAALDFLRPGVACMEADRAARELITREGYGNDYRHGTGHGVGIEIHEQPVLSPASKQVLAPGHVVTVEPGIYLPGRFGVRIEDMAFLTQDAVKI
;
A
#
# COMPACT_ATOMS: atom_id res chain seq x y z
N MET A 1 0.70 13.77 -1.24
CA MET A 1 1.77 13.96 -2.25
C MET A 1 2.23 12.58 -2.66
N ASP A 2 2.16 12.32 -3.95
CA ASP A 2 2.57 11.07 -4.56
C ASP A 2 3.76 11.42 -5.48
N TYR A 3 4.90 10.79 -5.27
CA TYR A 3 6.14 11.15 -5.96
C TYR A 3 7.16 10.00 -5.92
N GLY A 4 8.03 10.00 -6.91
CA GLY A 4 9.12 9.04 -7.04
C GLY A 4 10.32 9.62 -7.76
N ALA A 5 11.32 8.80 -7.98
CA ALA A 5 12.53 9.12 -8.72
C ALA A 5 12.93 7.95 -9.62
N VAL A 6 13.76 8.23 -10.61
CA VAL A 6 14.42 7.21 -11.44
C VAL A 6 15.92 7.32 -11.27
N VAL A 7 16.54 6.26 -10.78
CA VAL A 7 17.99 6.20 -10.58
C VAL A 7 18.54 4.93 -11.23
N GLY A 8 19.49 5.09 -12.16
CA GLY A 8 20.07 3.97 -12.88
C GLY A 8 19.06 3.13 -13.69
N GLY A 9 17.93 3.74 -14.08
CA GLY A 9 16.84 3.08 -14.81
C GLY A 9 15.80 2.39 -13.92
N TYR A 10 15.93 2.45 -12.58
CA TYR A 10 14.96 1.89 -11.63
C TYR A 10 14.12 3.00 -11.01
N HIS A 11 12.81 2.74 -10.87
CA HIS A 11 11.84 3.64 -10.26
C HIS A 11 11.78 3.47 -8.75
N SER A 12 11.40 4.55 -8.07
CA SER A 12 10.86 4.51 -6.72
C SER A 12 9.48 5.14 -6.69
N ASP A 13 8.68 4.76 -5.69
CA ASP A 13 7.30 5.21 -5.52
C ASP A 13 6.98 5.43 -4.06
N MET A 14 6.32 6.54 -3.73
CA MET A 14 5.99 6.87 -2.35
C MET A 14 4.87 7.90 -2.26
N THR A 15 3.89 7.66 -1.38
CA THR A 15 2.86 8.64 -1.03
C THR A 15 2.98 9.06 0.42
N ARG A 16 2.87 10.37 0.66
CA ARG A 16 2.73 10.96 2.01
C ARG A 16 1.61 11.98 2.01
N ASP A 17 0.80 11.92 3.06
CA ASP A 17 -0.24 12.91 3.30
C ASP A 17 0.22 13.94 4.32
N GLY A 18 -0.20 15.16 4.11
CA GLY A 18 0.02 16.29 5.00
C GLY A 18 -1.16 17.24 4.96
N SER A 19 -1.31 18.05 5.98
CA SER A 19 -2.35 19.07 6.06
C SER A 19 -1.74 20.43 6.33
N VAL A 20 -2.34 21.45 5.74
CA VAL A 20 -2.06 22.86 6.07
C VAL A 20 -3.18 23.35 6.99
N GLY A 21 -2.82 23.77 8.19
CA GLY A 21 -3.77 24.16 9.23
C GLY A 21 -4.22 23.00 10.14
N GLU A 22 -5.34 23.24 10.83
CA GLU A 22 -5.88 22.25 11.77
C GLU A 22 -6.52 21.06 11.04
N VAL A 23 -6.33 19.86 11.61
CA VAL A 23 -6.91 18.62 11.13
C VAL A 23 -8.03 18.23 12.08
N ASP A 24 -9.25 18.02 11.53
CA ASP A 24 -10.38 17.53 12.29
C ASP A 24 -10.21 16.05 12.72
N GLU A 25 -11.05 15.63 13.66
CA GLU A 25 -10.97 14.27 14.23
C GLU A 25 -11.30 13.18 13.19
N GLU A 26 -12.15 13.48 12.21
CA GLU A 26 -12.47 12.51 11.16
C GLU A 26 -11.27 12.23 10.26
N ARG A 27 -10.55 13.27 9.82
CA ARG A 27 -9.32 13.11 9.04
C ARG A 27 -8.23 12.37 9.80
N LYS A 28 -8.07 12.67 11.10
CA LYS A 28 -7.13 11.94 11.97
C LYS A 28 -7.49 10.47 12.07
N ASN A 29 -8.77 10.15 12.28
CA ASN A 29 -9.25 8.79 12.38
C ASN A 29 -9.04 8.02 11.07
N VAL A 30 -9.39 8.60 9.92
CA VAL A 30 -9.18 7.96 8.62
C VAL A 30 -7.68 7.74 8.34
N TYR A 31 -6.84 8.71 8.67
CA TYR A 31 -5.39 8.58 8.57
C TYR A 31 -4.86 7.41 9.41
N ASP A 32 -5.30 7.30 10.67
CA ASP A 32 -4.89 6.20 11.55
C ASP A 32 -5.34 4.83 11.02
N ILE A 33 -6.55 4.74 10.49
CA ILE A 33 -7.06 3.50 9.87
C ILE A 33 -6.17 3.10 8.68
N VAL A 34 -5.85 4.03 7.78
CA VAL A 34 -4.98 3.75 6.63
C VAL A 34 -3.57 3.35 7.07
N LEU A 35 -3.01 4.04 8.07
CA LEU A 35 -1.68 3.70 8.61
C LEU A 35 -1.65 2.29 9.23
N ARG A 36 -2.68 1.92 9.99
CA ARG A 36 -2.82 0.57 10.56
C ARG A 36 -2.98 -0.49 9.47
N ALA A 37 -3.75 -0.19 8.42
CA ALA A 37 -3.95 -1.09 7.29
C ALA A 37 -2.64 -1.30 6.50
N GLN A 38 -1.87 -0.24 6.26
CA GLN A 38 -0.57 -0.31 5.62
C GLN A 38 0.40 -1.19 6.44
N ARG A 39 0.49 -0.95 7.75
CA ARG A 39 1.33 -1.75 8.64
C ARG A 39 0.91 -3.21 8.65
N ALA A 40 -0.39 -3.51 8.71
CA ALA A 40 -0.89 -4.88 8.66
C ALA A 40 -0.48 -5.61 7.36
N ALA A 41 -0.52 -4.93 6.22
CA ALA A 41 -0.04 -5.50 4.97
C ALA A 41 1.48 -5.69 4.96
N LEU A 42 2.26 -4.68 5.40
CA LEU A 42 3.72 -4.76 5.49
C LEU A 42 4.18 -5.90 6.41
N ASP A 43 3.56 -6.07 7.57
CA ASP A 43 3.86 -7.14 8.53
C ASP A 43 3.53 -8.54 7.96
N PHE A 44 2.61 -8.59 6.99
CA PHE A 44 2.20 -9.83 6.34
C PHE A 44 3.13 -10.24 5.18
N LEU A 45 3.88 -9.30 4.60
CA LEU A 45 4.77 -9.57 3.47
C LEU A 45 5.90 -10.53 3.88
N ARG A 46 6.09 -11.56 3.09
CA ARG A 46 7.26 -12.45 3.11
C ARG A 46 7.29 -13.31 1.85
N PRO A 47 8.44 -13.83 1.45
CA PRO A 47 8.50 -14.83 0.37
C PRO A 47 7.55 -16.01 0.64
N GLY A 48 6.86 -16.46 -0.41
CA GLY A 48 5.89 -17.56 -0.33
C GLY A 48 4.45 -17.15 -0.03
N VAL A 49 4.20 -15.88 0.34
CA VAL A 49 2.85 -15.37 0.55
C VAL A 49 2.16 -15.08 -0.78
N ALA A 50 0.89 -15.46 -0.90
CA ALA A 50 0.08 -15.06 -2.05
C ALA A 50 -0.20 -13.55 -2.01
N CYS A 51 -0.03 -12.87 -3.15
CA CYS A 51 -0.26 -11.43 -3.27
C CYS A 51 -1.70 -11.02 -2.89
N MET A 52 -2.67 -11.89 -3.15
CA MET A 52 -4.05 -11.71 -2.72
C MET A 52 -4.18 -11.66 -1.19
N GLU A 53 -3.41 -12.45 -0.46
CA GLU A 53 -3.44 -12.48 1.01
C GLU A 53 -2.80 -11.22 1.62
N ALA A 54 -1.76 -10.69 0.98
CA ALA A 54 -1.17 -9.41 1.37
C ALA A 54 -2.17 -8.24 1.19
N ASP A 55 -2.91 -8.22 0.06
CA ASP A 55 -4.01 -7.28 -0.13
C ASP A 55 -5.10 -7.46 0.94
N ARG A 56 -5.48 -8.70 1.23
CA ARG A 56 -6.53 -9.01 2.19
C ARG A 56 -6.22 -8.45 3.58
N ALA A 57 -4.99 -8.49 4.03
CA ALA A 57 -4.58 -7.98 5.34
C ALA A 57 -4.94 -6.50 5.54
N ALA A 58 -4.67 -5.63 4.54
CA ALA A 58 -5.09 -4.23 4.59
C ALA A 58 -6.60 -4.05 4.40
N ARG A 59 -7.16 -4.75 3.41
CA ARG A 59 -8.55 -4.60 3.00
C ARG A 59 -9.55 -5.01 4.08
N GLU A 60 -9.31 -6.09 4.79
CA GLU A 60 -10.17 -6.53 5.89
C GLU A 60 -10.17 -5.54 7.05
N LEU A 61 -9.02 -4.91 7.36
CA LEU A 61 -8.96 -3.88 8.38
C LEU A 61 -9.83 -2.68 7.98
N ILE A 62 -9.63 -2.13 6.78
CA ILE A 62 -10.40 -0.98 6.26
C ILE A 62 -11.89 -1.32 6.21
N THR A 63 -12.26 -2.54 5.82
CA THR A 63 -13.66 -2.99 5.76
C THR A 63 -14.29 -3.06 7.15
N ARG A 64 -13.59 -3.60 8.15
CA ARG A 64 -14.06 -3.65 9.55
C ARG A 64 -14.27 -2.27 10.17
N GLU A 65 -13.47 -1.29 9.76
CA GLU A 65 -13.60 0.10 10.18
C GLU A 65 -14.72 0.85 9.42
N GLY A 66 -15.44 0.18 8.51
CA GLY A 66 -16.61 0.72 7.80
C GLY A 66 -16.32 1.38 6.45
N TYR A 67 -15.07 1.39 5.98
CA TYR A 67 -14.65 2.09 4.75
C TYR A 67 -14.37 1.15 3.55
N GLY A 68 -14.84 -0.11 3.59
CA GLY A 68 -14.56 -1.08 2.54
C GLY A 68 -14.99 -0.63 1.13
N ASN A 69 -16.06 0.16 1.01
CA ASN A 69 -16.54 0.71 -0.27
C ASN A 69 -15.71 1.90 -0.77
N ASP A 70 -14.89 2.49 0.09
CA ASP A 70 -14.08 3.66 -0.18
C ASP A 70 -12.61 3.30 -0.47
N TYR A 71 -12.29 1.99 -0.49
CA TYR A 71 -11.00 1.43 -0.88
C TYR A 71 -11.13 0.63 -2.17
N ARG A 72 -10.86 1.25 -3.33
CA ARG A 72 -11.27 0.75 -4.66
C ARG A 72 -10.15 0.23 -5.54
N HIS A 73 -8.90 0.24 -5.09
CA HIS A 73 -7.74 -0.27 -5.84
C HIS A 73 -7.03 -1.41 -5.09
N GLY A 74 -6.04 -2.01 -5.69
CA GLY A 74 -5.19 -3.00 -5.04
C GLY A 74 -4.31 -2.37 -3.95
N THR A 75 -3.78 -3.19 -3.07
CA THR A 75 -2.90 -2.73 -1.99
C THR A 75 -1.53 -2.31 -2.50
N GLY A 76 -1.12 -2.74 -3.71
CA GLY A 76 0.16 -2.36 -4.28
C GLY A 76 0.50 -3.09 -5.57
N HIS A 77 1.68 -2.79 -6.08
CA HIS A 77 2.22 -3.34 -7.33
C HIS A 77 3.74 -3.49 -7.26
N GLY A 78 4.31 -4.25 -8.19
CA GLY A 78 5.74 -4.31 -8.39
C GLY A 78 6.30 -2.99 -8.90
N VAL A 79 7.52 -2.69 -8.50
CA VAL A 79 8.30 -1.53 -8.96
C VAL A 79 9.68 -1.99 -9.37
N GLY A 80 10.14 -1.52 -10.54
CA GLY A 80 11.47 -1.85 -11.05
C GLY A 80 11.87 -0.94 -12.20
N ILE A 81 12.09 -1.50 -13.38
CA ILE A 81 12.34 -0.73 -14.61
C ILE A 81 11.08 0.02 -15.03
N GLU A 82 9.92 -0.55 -14.78
CA GLU A 82 8.65 0.15 -14.93
C GLU A 82 8.12 0.55 -13.55
N ILE A 83 7.39 1.68 -13.50
CA ILE A 83 6.77 2.15 -12.26
C ILE A 83 5.70 1.16 -11.78
N HIS A 84 4.96 0.55 -12.71
CA HIS A 84 3.97 -0.48 -12.43
C HIS A 84 4.36 -1.77 -13.16
N GLU A 85 4.79 -2.77 -12.41
CA GLU A 85 5.09 -4.09 -12.94
C GLU A 85 4.54 -5.20 -12.03
N GLN A 86 4.77 -6.45 -12.41
CA GLN A 86 4.39 -7.58 -11.58
C GLN A 86 5.38 -7.77 -10.40
N PRO A 87 4.93 -8.32 -9.26
CA PRO A 87 3.59 -8.83 -8.97
C PRO A 87 2.61 -7.72 -8.51
N VAL A 88 1.30 -7.95 -8.62
CA VAL A 88 0.28 -7.01 -8.13
C VAL A 88 -0.35 -7.54 -6.85
N LEU A 89 -0.42 -6.72 -5.81
CA LEU A 89 -1.11 -7.01 -4.55
C LEU A 89 -2.59 -6.58 -4.68
N SER A 90 -3.45 -7.51 -5.07
CA SER A 90 -4.87 -7.23 -5.29
C SER A 90 -5.75 -8.46 -5.00
N PRO A 91 -7.07 -8.28 -4.80
CA PRO A 91 -7.99 -9.39 -4.54
C PRO A 91 -8.03 -10.46 -5.63
N ALA A 92 -7.71 -10.08 -6.87
CA ALA A 92 -7.74 -10.99 -8.03
C ALA A 92 -6.38 -11.64 -8.33
N SER A 93 -5.32 -11.27 -7.61
CA SER A 93 -3.97 -11.75 -7.89
C SER A 93 -3.82 -13.24 -7.58
N LYS A 94 -3.21 -13.97 -8.51
CA LYS A 94 -2.84 -15.38 -8.33
C LYS A 94 -1.34 -15.57 -8.11
N GLN A 95 -0.59 -14.47 -8.01
CA GLN A 95 0.85 -14.48 -7.88
C GLN A 95 1.28 -14.70 -6.44
N VAL A 96 2.51 -15.14 -6.29
CA VAL A 96 3.16 -15.40 -5.00
C VAL A 96 4.40 -14.52 -4.91
N LEU A 97 4.61 -13.93 -3.76
CA LEU A 97 5.79 -13.12 -3.47
C LEU A 97 7.05 -14.00 -3.43
N ALA A 98 8.12 -13.48 -3.99
CA ALA A 98 9.42 -14.16 -4.05
C ALA A 98 10.56 -13.23 -3.60
N PRO A 99 11.70 -13.77 -3.17
CA PRO A 99 12.89 -12.95 -2.94
C PRO A 99 13.28 -12.17 -4.19
N GLY A 100 13.70 -10.93 -4.02
CA GLY A 100 14.02 -10.00 -5.10
C GLY A 100 12.87 -9.13 -5.58
N HIS A 101 11.63 -9.45 -5.21
CA HIS A 101 10.51 -8.55 -5.52
C HIS A 101 10.62 -7.25 -4.72
N VAL A 102 10.35 -6.15 -5.39
CA VAL A 102 10.09 -4.84 -4.81
C VAL A 102 8.64 -4.50 -5.10
N VAL A 103 7.86 -4.20 -4.08
CA VAL A 103 6.43 -3.91 -4.22
C VAL A 103 6.06 -2.67 -3.42
N THR A 104 5.07 -1.92 -3.89
CA THR A 104 4.44 -0.87 -3.09
C THR A 104 3.44 -1.48 -2.10
N VAL A 105 3.20 -0.78 -0.99
CA VAL A 105 2.10 -1.04 -0.06
C VAL A 105 1.43 0.30 0.23
N GLU A 106 0.28 0.51 -0.41
CA GLU A 106 -0.35 1.83 -0.57
C GLU A 106 -1.87 1.82 -0.32
N PRO A 107 -2.37 1.21 0.74
CA PRO A 107 -3.82 1.26 0.99
C PRO A 107 -4.31 2.70 1.11
N GLY A 108 -5.57 2.93 0.71
CA GLY A 108 -6.16 4.26 0.77
C GLY A 108 -7.67 4.22 1.01
N ILE A 109 -8.18 5.29 1.60
CA ILE A 109 -9.61 5.56 1.79
C ILE A 109 -9.92 6.88 1.10
N TYR A 110 -10.91 6.88 0.20
CA TYR A 110 -11.27 8.04 -0.61
C TYR A 110 -12.75 8.36 -0.44
N LEU A 111 -13.04 9.48 0.22
CA LEU A 111 -14.38 9.97 0.49
C LEU A 111 -14.76 11.06 -0.55
N PRO A 112 -15.54 10.72 -1.59
CA PRO A 112 -15.81 11.62 -2.71
C PRO A 112 -16.40 12.96 -2.26
N GLY A 113 -15.84 14.05 -2.81
CA GLY A 113 -16.25 15.42 -2.47
C GLY A 113 -15.78 15.92 -1.09
N ARG A 114 -15.01 15.11 -0.35
CA ARG A 114 -14.54 15.45 1.01
C ARG A 114 -13.02 15.45 1.10
N PHE A 115 -12.41 14.27 1.14
CA PHE A 115 -10.95 14.09 1.17
C PHE A 115 -10.58 12.63 0.86
N GLY A 116 -9.29 12.36 0.69
CA GLY A 116 -8.73 11.02 0.61
C GLY A 116 -7.43 10.94 1.41
N VAL A 117 -7.10 9.73 1.84
CA VAL A 117 -5.83 9.40 2.50
C VAL A 117 -5.23 8.18 1.84
N ARG A 118 -3.96 8.24 1.46
CA ARG A 118 -3.13 7.11 1.03
C ARG A 118 -1.77 7.22 1.67
N ILE A 119 -1.28 6.14 2.24
CA ILE A 119 0.08 6.03 2.79
C ILE A 119 0.77 4.90 2.08
N GLU A 120 1.94 5.19 1.50
CA GLU A 120 2.64 4.25 0.64
C GLU A 120 4.12 4.20 0.95
N ASP A 121 4.62 3.00 1.07
CA ASP A 121 6.04 2.69 1.08
C ASP A 121 6.35 1.55 0.12
N MET A 122 7.60 1.49 -0.33
CA MET A 122 8.13 0.34 -1.05
C MET A 122 8.68 -0.69 -0.07
N ALA A 123 8.44 -1.96 -0.36
CA ALA A 123 8.96 -3.09 0.40
C ALA A 123 9.83 -3.97 -0.50
N PHE A 124 11.09 -4.17 -0.12
CA PHE A 124 12.02 -5.09 -0.78
C PHE A 124 12.06 -6.42 -0.05
N LEU A 125 11.73 -7.51 -0.74
CA LEU A 125 11.74 -8.85 -0.20
C LEU A 125 13.13 -9.49 -0.39
N THR A 126 13.80 -9.77 0.72
CA THR A 126 15.01 -10.61 0.73
C THR A 126 14.63 -12.08 0.96
N GLN A 127 15.61 -13.01 1.04
CA GLN A 127 15.30 -14.41 1.36
C GLN A 127 14.67 -14.57 2.74
N ASP A 128 15.08 -13.77 3.72
CA ASP A 128 14.75 -13.96 5.14
C ASP A 128 14.03 -12.77 5.77
N ALA A 129 13.86 -11.65 5.06
CA ALA A 129 13.31 -10.41 5.61
C ALA A 129 12.62 -9.55 4.56
N VAL A 130 11.86 -8.58 5.06
CA VAL A 130 11.33 -7.44 4.30
C VAL A 130 12.03 -6.18 4.78
N LYS A 131 12.49 -5.35 3.84
CA LYS A 131 13.07 -4.03 4.11
C LYS A 131 12.15 -2.95 3.53
N ILE A 132 11.89 -1.94 4.28
CA ILE A 132 11.07 -0.77 3.92
C ILE A 132 12.00 0.42 3.75
#